data_adeb7006c6443ccaaedeaeed20dda6a0
#
_entry.id   adeb7006c6443ccaaedeaeed20dda6a0
#
_cell.length_a   1.000
_cell.length_b   1.000
_cell.length_c   1.000
_cell.angle_alpha   90.00
_cell.angle_beta   90.00
_cell.angle_gamma   90.00
#
_symmetry.space_group_name_H-M   'P 1'
#
loop_
_entity.id
_entity.type
_entity.pdbx_description
1 polymer ?
#
loop_
_entity_poly.entity_id
_entity_poly.type
_entity_poly.pdbx_seq_one_letter_code
_entity_poly.pdbx_strand_id
1 'polypeptide(L)'
;MNHLISRSTSAGLMAALFLSFAASIALAQTAPVKHIVIADGHPLALWEKRAAKPKGTILLLHGRTWSSLPDFDLQVPGEHRSLMDALVARGYAVYALDLRGYGATPRDASGWDTPDRSAEDLSAALAWVIRNSGVEGKPALLGWSNGSTVSILCAQRHPDQISALILTGYWKHPDSMIVAVPDTAKPAREKTTAMAAASDFVAPNAISKKAVDAYVAMALKADPVRTDWRRLEQFNALDPAKVTTPTLLIQGELDPIAPTATQAAFFSRLGTADRAWVVMAGGDHASLIENMQPAFVAAVVHFIERPVWHR
;
A
#
# COMPACT_ATOMS: atom_id res chain seq x y z
N MET A 1 37.13 76.06 38.21
CA MET A 1 37.25 74.82 38.99
C MET A 1 35.88 74.17 39.00
N ASN A 2 35.52 73.36 38.00
CA ASN A 2 34.20 72.73 37.85
C ASN A 2 34.38 71.27 37.64
N HIS A 3 33.92 70.48 38.62
CA HIS A 3 33.84 69.01 38.53
C HIS A 3 32.64 68.61 37.72
N LEU A 4 32.86 67.98 36.59
CA LEU A 4 31.81 67.25 35.79
C LEU A 4 31.76 65.80 36.26
N ILE A 5 30.60 65.39 36.80
CA ILE A 5 30.29 64.03 37.21
C ILE A 5 29.61 63.36 35.98
N SER A 6 30.29 62.36 35.41
CA SER A 6 29.74 61.48 34.39
C SER A 6 28.86 60.41 35.01
N ARG A 7 27.60 60.35 34.62
CA ARG A 7 26.67 59.23 34.94
C ARG A 7 26.69 58.22 33.80
N SER A 8 27.23 57.04 34.08
CA SER A 8 27.09 55.89 33.17
C SER A 8 25.75 55.20 33.40
N THR A 9 24.88 55.19 32.39
CA THR A 9 23.65 54.39 32.37
C THR A 9 23.95 53.04 31.73
N SER A 10 23.94 51.99 32.56
CA SER A 10 24.02 50.58 32.12
C SER A 10 22.63 50.15 31.62
N ALA A 11 22.48 50.02 30.31
CA ALA A 11 21.31 49.35 29.74
C ALA A 11 21.49 47.85 29.81
N GLY A 12 20.78 47.20 30.70
CA GLY A 12 20.70 45.72 30.78
C GLY A 12 19.85 45.17 29.65
N LEU A 13 20.46 44.40 28.75
CA LEU A 13 19.80 43.66 27.71
C LEU A 13 19.28 42.34 28.29
N MET A 14 17.98 42.26 28.59
CA MET A 14 17.32 41.01 28.89
C MET A 14 17.05 40.24 27.60
N ALA A 15 17.87 39.24 27.29
CA ALA A 15 17.60 38.26 26.25
C ALA A 15 16.58 37.24 26.79
N ALA A 16 15.32 37.35 26.37
CA ALA A 16 14.31 36.35 26.60
C ALA A 16 14.54 35.14 25.65
N LEU A 17 15.06 34.04 26.20
CA LEU A 17 15.16 32.75 25.51
C LEU A 17 13.76 32.14 25.42
N PHE A 18 13.11 32.24 24.24
CA PHE A 18 11.94 31.43 23.95
C PHE A 18 12.40 30.00 23.62
N LEU A 19 12.37 29.10 24.62
CA LEU A 19 12.42 27.65 24.36
C LEU A 19 11.08 27.22 23.79
N SER A 20 11.03 27.09 22.47
CA SER A 20 9.93 26.41 21.78
C SER A 20 10.01 24.90 22.10
N PHE A 21 9.27 24.43 23.08
CA PHE A 21 9.00 23.01 23.28
C PHE A 21 8.09 22.57 22.12
N ALA A 22 8.67 22.03 21.06
CA ALA A 22 7.94 21.21 20.11
C ALA A 22 7.57 19.90 20.83
N ALA A 23 6.39 19.86 21.42
CA ALA A 23 5.80 18.62 21.89
C ALA A 23 5.57 17.74 20.67
N SER A 24 6.46 16.78 20.44
CA SER A 24 6.22 15.65 19.55
C SER A 24 5.08 14.87 20.17
N ILE A 25 3.86 15.11 19.72
CA ILE A 25 2.72 14.23 20.01
C ILE A 25 3.07 12.91 19.31
N ALA A 26 3.62 11.97 20.07
CA ALA A 26 3.67 10.58 19.63
C ALA A 26 2.20 10.17 19.44
N LEU A 27 1.75 10.14 18.19
CA LEU A 27 0.49 9.48 17.86
C LEU A 27 0.61 8.05 18.38
N ALA A 28 -0.15 7.72 19.41
CA ALA A 28 -0.23 6.36 19.90
C ALA A 28 -0.64 5.50 18.70
N GLN A 29 0.21 4.54 18.35
CA GLN A 29 -0.07 3.59 17.29
C GLN A 29 -1.34 2.83 17.67
N THR A 30 -2.47 3.19 17.07
CA THR A 30 -3.74 2.52 17.34
C THR A 30 -3.77 1.20 16.59
N ALA A 31 -4.18 0.14 17.26
CA ALA A 31 -4.41 -1.14 16.60
C ALA A 31 -5.48 -0.98 15.49
N PRO A 32 -5.33 -1.65 14.35
CA PRO A 32 -6.33 -1.58 13.29
C PRO A 32 -7.64 -2.22 13.74
N VAL A 33 -8.77 -1.64 13.33
CA VAL A 33 -10.11 -2.20 13.55
C VAL A 33 -10.41 -3.20 12.43
N LYS A 34 -10.88 -4.39 12.80
CA LYS A 34 -11.28 -5.41 11.83
C LYS A 34 -12.77 -5.32 11.52
N HIS A 35 -13.11 -5.20 10.24
CA HIS A 35 -14.44 -5.33 9.69
C HIS A 35 -14.58 -6.65 8.91
N ILE A 36 -15.82 -7.09 8.73
CA ILE A 36 -16.12 -8.24 7.88
C ILE A 36 -16.94 -7.76 6.68
N VAL A 37 -16.39 -8.00 5.49
CA VAL A 37 -17.09 -7.77 4.22
C VAL A 37 -17.56 -9.10 3.67
N ILE A 38 -18.81 -9.18 3.25
CA ILE A 38 -19.33 -10.39 2.62
C ILE A 38 -19.24 -10.23 1.10
N ALA A 39 -18.48 -11.11 0.46
CA ALA A 39 -18.34 -11.19 -1.00
C ALA A 39 -18.73 -12.60 -1.45
N ASP A 40 -19.78 -12.72 -2.28
CA ASP A 40 -20.30 -14.01 -2.74
C ASP A 40 -20.50 -15.03 -1.59
N GLY A 41 -21.13 -14.56 -0.50
CA GLY A 41 -21.36 -15.36 0.71
C GLY A 41 -20.13 -15.67 1.57
N HIS A 42 -18.93 -15.24 1.15
CA HIS A 42 -17.68 -15.49 1.87
C HIS A 42 -17.27 -14.27 2.72
N PRO A 43 -16.89 -14.46 4.01
CA PRO A 43 -16.44 -13.37 4.86
C PRO A 43 -14.98 -13.01 4.54
N LEU A 44 -14.74 -11.72 4.26
CA LEU A 44 -13.41 -11.16 4.05
C LEU A 44 -13.07 -10.24 5.23
N ALA A 45 -11.84 -10.32 5.73
CA ALA A 45 -11.34 -9.39 6.75
C ALA A 45 -10.85 -8.10 6.06
N LEU A 46 -11.39 -6.98 6.52
CA LEU A 46 -10.99 -5.65 6.09
C LEU A 46 -10.51 -4.88 7.33
N TRP A 47 -9.24 -4.48 7.33
CA TRP A 47 -8.61 -3.76 8.42
C TRP A 47 -8.73 -2.25 8.21
N GLU A 48 -9.01 -1.49 9.26
CA GLU A 48 -9.14 -0.04 9.19
C GLU A 48 -8.23 0.65 10.21
N LYS A 49 -7.52 1.68 9.74
CA LYS A 49 -6.97 2.77 10.56
C LYS A 49 -7.43 4.10 10.00
N ARG A 50 -7.73 5.07 10.86
CA ARG A 50 -8.27 6.33 10.35
C ARG A 50 -7.85 7.56 11.14
N ALA A 51 -7.71 8.68 10.46
CA ALA A 51 -7.60 10.00 11.07
C ALA A 51 -8.91 10.38 11.78
N ALA A 52 -8.84 11.28 12.76
CA ALA A 52 -10.02 11.74 13.49
C ALA A 52 -11.08 12.38 12.57
N LYS A 53 -10.64 13.07 11.54
CA LYS A 53 -11.49 13.67 10.48
C LYS A 53 -10.89 13.33 9.12
N PRO A 54 -11.21 12.17 8.55
CA PRO A 54 -10.62 11.76 7.27
C PRO A 54 -11.09 12.64 6.12
N LYS A 55 -10.17 13.06 5.26
CA LYS A 55 -10.46 13.85 4.05
C LYS A 55 -10.70 12.98 2.81
N GLY A 56 -10.46 11.67 2.91
CA GLY A 56 -10.63 10.70 1.84
C GLY A 56 -10.36 9.29 2.35
N THR A 57 -10.58 8.30 1.51
CA THR A 57 -10.36 6.89 1.79
C THR A 57 -9.33 6.29 0.86
N ILE A 58 -8.50 5.37 1.38
CA ILE A 58 -7.53 4.59 0.60
C ILE A 58 -7.74 3.12 0.95
N LEU A 59 -7.90 2.25 -0.06
CA LEU A 59 -7.91 0.81 0.13
C LEU A 59 -6.60 0.23 -0.40
N LEU A 60 -5.96 -0.61 0.41
CA LEU A 60 -4.69 -1.28 0.14
C LEU A 60 -4.94 -2.76 -0.15
N LEU A 61 -4.27 -3.31 -1.16
CA LEU A 61 -4.33 -4.72 -1.52
C LEU A 61 -2.93 -5.33 -1.54
N HIS A 62 -2.72 -6.35 -0.70
CA HIS A 62 -1.45 -7.04 -0.46
C HIS A 62 -0.95 -7.87 -1.65
N GLY A 63 0.30 -8.30 -1.59
CA GLY A 63 0.96 -9.16 -2.57
C GLY A 63 0.49 -10.63 -2.53
N ARG A 64 1.31 -11.54 -3.09
CA ARG A 64 0.86 -12.95 -3.24
C ARG A 64 1.07 -13.84 -2.04
N THR A 65 2.06 -13.61 -1.21
CA THR A 65 2.43 -14.55 -0.14
C THR A 65 1.94 -14.10 1.23
N TRP A 66 1.92 -12.81 1.46
CA TRP A 66 1.65 -12.22 2.77
C TRP A 66 0.37 -11.39 2.75
N SER A 67 -0.30 -11.33 3.90
CA SER A 67 -1.54 -10.61 4.11
C SER A 67 -1.32 -9.12 4.43
N SER A 68 -2.41 -8.41 4.59
CA SER A 68 -2.42 -6.95 4.72
C SER A 68 -1.61 -6.39 5.90
N LEU A 69 -1.67 -7.03 7.08
CA LEU A 69 -1.01 -6.45 8.25
C LEU A 69 0.51 -6.51 8.18
N PRO A 70 1.17 -7.64 7.80
CA PRO A 70 2.61 -7.62 7.55
C PRO A 70 3.00 -6.59 6.48
N ASP A 71 2.24 -6.53 5.38
CA ASP A 71 2.57 -5.70 4.23
C ASP A 71 2.36 -4.20 4.47
N PHE A 72 1.34 -3.82 5.24
CA PHE A 72 0.92 -2.42 5.33
C PHE A 72 0.90 -1.83 6.74
N ASP A 73 0.93 -2.66 7.78
CA ASP A 73 0.92 -2.20 9.17
C ASP A 73 2.08 -2.77 9.98
N LEU A 74 3.27 -2.86 9.37
CA LEU A 74 4.47 -3.34 10.03
C LEU A 74 4.83 -2.45 11.23
N GLN A 75 4.75 -3.02 12.43
CA GLN A 75 5.06 -2.34 13.68
C GLN A 75 6.44 -2.70 14.19
N VAL A 76 7.34 -1.74 14.21
CA VAL A 76 8.75 -1.91 14.67
C VAL A 76 9.03 -0.89 15.78
N PRO A 77 9.35 -1.31 17.01
CA PRO A 77 9.63 -0.37 18.09
C PRO A 77 10.76 0.61 17.74
N GLY A 78 10.44 1.92 17.75
CA GLY A 78 11.40 2.98 17.43
C GLY A 78 11.60 3.25 15.93
N GLU A 79 10.84 2.59 15.05
CA GLU A 79 10.86 2.86 13.61
C GLU A 79 9.43 3.08 13.09
N HIS A 80 9.29 3.93 12.05
CA HIS A 80 8.02 4.20 11.39
C HIS A 80 7.95 3.39 10.09
N ARG A 81 7.37 2.18 10.14
CA ARG A 81 7.29 1.25 9.00
C ARG A 81 5.88 0.96 8.53
N SER A 82 4.86 1.33 9.31
CA SER A 82 3.47 1.15 8.90
C SER A 82 3.08 2.16 7.82
N LEU A 83 2.74 1.65 6.63
CA LEU A 83 2.16 2.45 5.55
C LEU A 83 0.78 2.98 5.97
N MET A 84 -0.01 2.16 6.68
CA MET A 84 -1.32 2.59 7.18
C MET A 84 -1.18 3.79 8.11
N ASP A 85 -0.27 3.76 9.10
CA ASP A 85 -0.04 4.89 10.01
C ASP A 85 0.46 6.13 9.26
N ALA A 86 1.34 5.95 8.28
CA ALA A 86 1.87 7.06 7.48
C ALA A 86 0.76 7.76 6.66
N LEU A 87 -0.18 7.00 6.09
CA LEU A 87 -1.32 7.56 5.35
C LEU A 87 -2.37 8.17 6.28
N VAL A 88 -2.62 7.56 7.46
CA VAL A 88 -3.47 8.15 8.51
C VAL A 88 -2.92 9.50 8.98
N ALA A 89 -1.61 9.61 9.17
CA ALA A 89 -0.96 10.88 9.51
C ALA A 89 -1.14 11.96 8.42
N ARG A 90 -1.42 11.56 7.18
CA ARG A 90 -1.76 12.47 6.06
C ARG A 90 -3.26 12.78 5.99
N GLY A 91 -4.08 12.31 6.94
CA GLY A 91 -5.49 12.64 7.07
C GLY A 91 -6.44 11.71 6.33
N TYR A 92 -6.05 10.47 6.05
CA TYR A 92 -6.90 9.49 5.37
C TYR A 92 -7.53 8.49 6.35
N ALA A 93 -8.65 7.88 5.94
CA ALA A 93 -9.08 6.59 6.44
C ALA A 93 -8.50 5.51 5.51
N VAL A 94 -7.74 4.59 6.08
CA VAL A 94 -6.97 3.59 5.35
C VAL A 94 -7.52 2.22 5.65
N TYR A 95 -7.86 1.50 4.61
CA TYR A 95 -8.37 0.15 4.66
C TYR A 95 -7.38 -0.80 4.01
N ALA A 96 -7.28 -2.04 4.51
CA ALA A 96 -6.42 -3.07 3.94
C ALA A 96 -7.19 -4.39 3.93
N LEU A 97 -7.34 -4.99 2.74
CA LEU A 97 -8.13 -6.19 2.51
C LEU A 97 -7.26 -7.44 2.56
N ASP A 98 -7.61 -8.41 3.39
CA ASP A 98 -7.09 -9.77 3.28
C ASP A 98 -7.92 -10.56 2.27
N LEU A 99 -7.32 -11.01 1.17
CA LEU A 99 -7.94 -11.92 0.20
C LEU A 99 -8.20 -13.30 0.82
N ARG A 100 -8.96 -14.15 0.14
CA ARG A 100 -9.31 -15.50 0.62
C ARG A 100 -8.08 -16.34 0.93
N GLY A 101 -8.01 -16.85 2.15
CA GLY A 101 -6.91 -17.67 2.65
C GLY A 101 -5.69 -16.88 3.13
N TYR A 102 -5.76 -15.56 3.18
CA TYR A 102 -4.73 -14.69 3.74
C TYR A 102 -5.16 -14.11 5.08
N GLY A 103 -4.20 -13.97 5.99
CA GLY A 103 -4.38 -13.29 7.26
C GLY A 103 -5.59 -13.76 8.05
N ALA A 104 -6.54 -12.85 8.27
CA ALA A 104 -7.76 -13.14 9.01
C ALA A 104 -8.95 -13.57 8.13
N THR A 105 -8.77 -13.66 6.81
CA THR A 105 -9.79 -14.17 5.89
C THR A 105 -9.66 -15.68 5.73
N PRO A 106 -10.72 -16.46 6.02
CA PRO A 106 -10.66 -17.90 5.86
C PRO A 106 -10.48 -18.29 4.37
N ARG A 107 -9.98 -19.50 4.13
CA ARG A 107 -10.02 -20.14 2.81
C ARG A 107 -11.45 -20.50 2.48
N ASP A 108 -11.82 -20.41 1.21
CA ASP A 108 -13.09 -20.96 0.78
C ASP A 108 -13.04 -22.50 0.68
N ALA A 109 -14.18 -23.11 0.36
CA ALA A 109 -14.30 -24.57 0.27
C ALA A 109 -13.41 -25.18 -0.83
N SER A 110 -13.06 -24.42 -1.88
CA SER A 110 -12.17 -24.90 -2.94
C SER A 110 -10.70 -24.99 -2.49
N GLY A 111 -10.32 -24.19 -1.50
CA GLY A 111 -8.95 -24.04 -1.02
C GLY A 111 -8.03 -23.30 -1.98
N TRP A 112 -8.56 -22.76 -3.09
CA TRP A 112 -7.84 -21.99 -4.10
C TRP A 112 -8.28 -20.54 -4.14
N ASP A 113 -7.36 -19.65 -4.49
CA ASP A 113 -7.72 -18.32 -4.97
C ASP A 113 -7.53 -18.23 -6.49
N THR A 114 -8.20 -17.25 -7.12
CA THR A 114 -8.13 -17.02 -8.56
C THR A 114 -8.15 -15.52 -8.86
N PRO A 115 -7.52 -15.06 -9.97
CA PRO A 115 -7.53 -13.65 -10.32
C PRO A 115 -8.92 -13.01 -10.42
N ASP A 116 -9.86 -13.71 -11.07
CA ASP A 116 -11.23 -13.19 -11.25
C ASP A 116 -11.94 -13.05 -9.91
N ARG A 117 -11.84 -14.05 -9.03
CA ARG A 117 -12.46 -14.00 -7.70
C ARG A 117 -11.85 -12.91 -6.84
N SER A 118 -10.53 -12.79 -6.82
CA SER A 118 -9.85 -11.73 -6.07
C SER A 118 -10.25 -10.33 -6.55
N ALA A 119 -10.47 -10.14 -7.85
CA ALA A 119 -10.95 -8.87 -8.39
C ALA A 119 -12.40 -8.54 -7.93
N GLU A 120 -13.29 -9.55 -7.88
CA GLU A 120 -14.67 -9.36 -7.39
C GLU A 120 -14.72 -9.18 -5.86
N ASP A 121 -13.87 -9.90 -5.10
CA ASP A 121 -13.70 -9.69 -3.65
C ASP A 121 -13.23 -8.26 -3.35
N LEU A 122 -12.28 -7.75 -4.13
CA LEU A 122 -11.80 -6.38 -4.03
C LEU A 122 -12.89 -5.36 -4.36
N SER A 123 -13.69 -5.60 -5.42
CA SER A 123 -14.85 -4.77 -5.77
C SER A 123 -15.88 -4.73 -4.63
N ALA A 124 -16.16 -5.87 -3.98
CA ALA A 124 -17.04 -5.92 -2.82
C ALA A 124 -16.51 -5.08 -1.64
N ALA A 125 -15.19 -5.13 -1.40
CA ALA A 125 -14.53 -4.32 -0.37
C ALA A 125 -14.58 -2.82 -0.70
N LEU A 126 -14.33 -2.42 -1.94
CA LEU A 126 -14.48 -1.03 -2.41
C LEU A 126 -15.91 -0.53 -2.19
N ALA A 127 -16.90 -1.32 -2.61
CA ALA A 127 -18.31 -1.00 -2.42
C ALA A 127 -18.70 -0.90 -0.92
N TRP A 128 -18.09 -1.73 -0.07
CA TRP A 128 -18.29 -1.64 1.37
C TRP A 128 -17.70 -0.34 1.94
N VAL A 129 -16.47 0.03 1.56
CA VAL A 129 -15.83 1.28 1.98
C VAL A 129 -16.64 2.49 1.56
N ILE A 130 -17.12 2.53 0.31
CA ILE A 130 -17.98 3.63 -0.19
C ILE A 130 -19.23 3.80 0.69
N ARG A 131 -19.86 2.70 1.10
CA ARG A 131 -21.10 2.76 1.89
C ARG A 131 -20.90 3.01 3.38
N ASN A 132 -19.79 2.55 3.96
CA ASN A 132 -19.65 2.42 5.41
C ASN A 132 -18.55 3.31 6.02
N SER A 133 -17.66 3.90 5.24
CA SER A 133 -16.57 4.73 5.76
C SER A 133 -17.03 6.02 6.43
N GLY A 134 -18.22 6.52 6.07
CA GLY A 134 -18.68 7.85 6.48
C GLY A 134 -17.86 8.99 5.86
N VAL A 135 -17.05 8.69 4.84
CA VAL A 135 -16.25 9.66 4.08
C VAL A 135 -16.81 9.75 2.67
N GLU A 136 -17.03 10.95 2.21
CA GLU A 136 -17.62 11.20 0.89
C GLU A 136 -16.61 10.87 -0.23
N GLY A 137 -17.14 10.35 -1.33
CA GLY A 137 -16.35 10.03 -2.53
C GLY A 137 -15.89 8.56 -2.61
N LYS A 138 -15.18 8.27 -3.70
CA LYS A 138 -14.63 6.95 -3.99
C LYS A 138 -13.25 6.78 -3.36
N PRO A 139 -12.88 5.59 -2.86
CA PRO A 139 -11.53 5.36 -2.38
C PRO A 139 -10.48 5.42 -3.51
N ALA A 140 -9.27 5.83 -3.18
CA ALA A 140 -8.10 5.48 -3.96
C ALA A 140 -7.75 4.01 -3.67
N LEU A 141 -7.30 3.28 -4.70
CA LEU A 141 -6.90 1.88 -4.59
C LEU A 141 -5.39 1.76 -4.80
N LEU A 142 -4.67 1.20 -3.81
CA LEU A 142 -3.26 0.89 -3.90
C LEU A 142 -3.05 -0.62 -3.88
N GLY A 143 -2.48 -1.16 -4.94
CA GLY A 143 -2.08 -2.56 -5.02
C GLY A 143 -0.56 -2.73 -4.99
N TRP A 144 -0.08 -3.75 -4.26
CA TRP A 144 1.32 -4.13 -4.24
C TRP A 144 1.53 -5.51 -4.87
N SER A 145 2.55 -5.65 -5.75
CA SER A 145 2.94 -6.94 -6.34
C SER A 145 1.77 -7.62 -7.08
N ASN A 146 1.37 -8.82 -6.69
CA ASN A 146 0.17 -9.47 -7.21
C ASN A 146 -1.11 -8.66 -6.95
N GLY A 147 -1.16 -7.92 -5.84
CA GLY A 147 -2.24 -6.99 -5.55
C GLY A 147 -2.36 -5.90 -6.60
N SER A 148 -1.25 -5.41 -7.20
CA SER A 148 -1.30 -4.51 -8.35
C SER A 148 -2.01 -5.13 -9.54
N THR A 149 -1.71 -6.40 -9.85
CA THR A 149 -2.30 -7.14 -10.97
C THR A 149 -3.80 -7.34 -10.77
N VAL A 150 -4.21 -7.72 -9.55
CA VAL A 150 -5.64 -7.83 -9.18
C VAL A 150 -6.33 -6.47 -9.22
N SER A 151 -5.66 -5.41 -8.75
CA SER A 151 -6.20 -4.05 -8.76
C SER A 151 -6.44 -3.52 -10.17
N ILE A 152 -5.57 -3.84 -11.13
CA ILE A 152 -5.78 -3.51 -12.55
C ILE A 152 -7.02 -4.24 -13.09
N LEU A 153 -7.17 -5.53 -12.80
CA LEU A 153 -8.31 -6.33 -13.25
C LEU A 153 -9.63 -5.78 -12.67
N CYS A 154 -9.63 -5.39 -11.39
CA CYS A 154 -10.76 -4.73 -10.74
C CYS A 154 -11.06 -3.36 -11.37
N ALA A 155 -10.03 -2.53 -11.61
CA ALA A 155 -10.21 -1.20 -12.21
C ALA A 155 -10.75 -1.25 -13.65
N GLN A 156 -10.40 -2.29 -14.42
CA GLN A 156 -10.97 -2.50 -15.76
C GLN A 156 -12.47 -2.84 -15.72
N ARG A 157 -12.90 -3.55 -14.68
CA ARG A 157 -14.29 -4.05 -14.54
C ARG A 157 -15.18 -3.07 -13.80
N HIS A 158 -14.63 -2.39 -12.80
CA HIS A 158 -15.35 -1.53 -11.86
C HIS A 158 -14.70 -0.13 -11.73
N PRO A 159 -14.45 0.60 -12.84
CA PRO A 159 -13.76 1.91 -12.79
C PRO A 159 -14.55 2.97 -12.02
N ASP A 160 -15.85 2.78 -11.87
CA ASP A 160 -16.75 3.67 -11.15
C ASP A 160 -16.60 3.59 -9.63
N GLN A 161 -15.90 2.60 -9.09
CA GLN A 161 -15.65 2.44 -7.65
C GLN A 161 -14.33 3.08 -7.18
N ILE A 162 -13.46 3.54 -8.07
CA ILE A 162 -12.09 3.94 -7.76
C ILE A 162 -11.87 5.39 -8.19
N SER A 163 -11.31 6.22 -7.29
CA SER A 163 -10.94 7.61 -7.61
C SER A 163 -9.55 7.73 -8.26
N ALA A 164 -8.59 6.92 -7.81
CA ALA A 164 -7.25 6.83 -8.34
C ALA A 164 -6.70 5.42 -8.13
N LEU A 165 -5.96 4.89 -9.11
CA LEU A 165 -5.30 3.60 -9.05
C LEU A 165 -3.80 3.82 -8.82
N ILE A 166 -3.26 3.25 -7.75
CA ILE A 166 -1.84 3.30 -7.41
C ILE A 166 -1.28 1.88 -7.49
N LEU A 167 -0.27 1.67 -8.29
CA LEU A 167 0.33 0.36 -8.55
C LEU A 167 1.80 0.38 -8.17
N THR A 168 2.24 -0.58 -7.35
CA THR A 168 3.66 -0.77 -7.04
C THR A 168 4.05 -2.24 -7.17
N GLY A 169 5.24 -2.49 -7.71
CA GLY A 169 5.72 -3.86 -7.93
C GLY A 169 4.91 -4.66 -8.98
N TYR A 170 4.31 -3.99 -9.96
CA TYR A 170 3.56 -4.65 -11.04
C TYR A 170 4.48 -5.52 -11.90
N TRP A 171 4.19 -6.82 -11.99
CA TRP A 171 5.12 -7.82 -12.54
C TRP A 171 4.79 -8.31 -13.95
N LYS A 172 3.51 -8.29 -14.36
CA LYS A 172 3.09 -8.90 -15.61
C LYS A 172 3.36 -7.99 -16.82
N HIS A 173 4.26 -8.40 -17.71
CA HIS A 173 4.44 -7.68 -18.98
C HIS A 173 3.14 -7.75 -19.81
N PRO A 174 2.66 -6.64 -20.42
CA PRO A 174 1.40 -6.63 -21.18
C PRO A 174 1.33 -7.66 -22.30
N ASP A 175 2.47 -7.94 -22.97
CA ASP A 175 2.54 -8.89 -24.08
C ASP A 175 2.81 -10.33 -23.65
N SER A 176 3.06 -10.58 -22.35
CA SER A 176 3.27 -11.94 -21.86
C SER A 176 1.95 -12.69 -21.71
N MET A 177 1.96 -13.97 -22.10
CA MET A 177 0.81 -14.86 -21.93
C MET A 177 1.13 -15.93 -20.89
N ILE A 178 0.24 -16.08 -19.93
CA ILE A 178 0.31 -17.15 -18.92
C ILE A 178 -0.40 -18.36 -19.53
N VAL A 179 0.29 -19.49 -19.56
CA VAL A 179 -0.28 -20.75 -20.07
C VAL A 179 -1.22 -21.34 -19.01
N ALA A 180 -2.42 -21.73 -19.42
CA ALA A 180 -3.36 -22.40 -18.54
C ALA A 180 -2.80 -23.75 -18.10
N VAL A 181 -2.90 -24.03 -16.80
CA VAL A 181 -2.53 -25.31 -16.22
C VAL A 181 -3.81 -26.09 -15.96
N PRO A 182 -3.87 -27.41 -16.30
CA PRO A 182 -5.04 -28.24 -16.04
C PRO A 182 -5.44 -28.24 -14.56
N ASP A 183 -6.73 -28.16 -14.30
CA ASP A 183 -7.33 -27.98 -12.96
C ASP A 183 -7.40 -29.30 -12.16
N THR A 184 -6.40 -30.18 -12.32
CA THR A 184 -6.37 -31.55 -11.74
C THR A 184 -5.62 -31.61 -10.40
N ALA A 185 -4.87 -30.57 -10.04
CA ALA A 185 -4.07 -30.53 -8.82
C ALA A 185 -4.94 -30.21 -7.59
N LYS A 186 -4.56 -30.79 -6.45
CA LYS A 186 -5.06 -30.35 -5.14
C LYS A 186 -4.20 -29.18 -4.63
N PRO A 187 -4.75 -28.28 -3.76
CA PRO A 187 -3.96 -27.25 -3.12
C PRO A 187 -2.77 -27.86 -2.36
N ALA A 188 -1.57 -27.35 -2.62
CA ALA A 188 -0.34 -27.89 -2.02
C ALA A 188 -0.24 -27.58 -0.53
N ARG A 189 -0.81 -26.44 -0.09
CA ARG A 189 -0.79 -25.96 1.30
C ARG A 189 0.61 -25.95 1.90
N GLU A 190 1.55 -25.41 1.13
CA GLU A 190 2.95 -25.28 1.54
C GLU A 190 3.07 -24.38 2.77
N LYS A 191 3.92 -24.77 3.71
CA LYS A 191 4.28 -23.92 4.84
C LYS A 191 5.11 -22.73 4.34
N THR A 192 4.84 -21.57 4.89
CA THR A 192 5.67 -20.40 4.66
C THR A 192 6.99 -20.50 5.42
N THR A 193 8.01 -19.79 4.98
CA THR A 193 9.36 -19.83 5.57
C THR A 193 9.88 -18.43 5.83
N ALA A 194 10.76 -18.32 6.83
CA ALA A 194 11.45 -17.06 7.13
C ALA A 194 12.29 -16.55 5.93
N MET A 195 12.88 -17.45 5.18
CA MET A 195 13.63 -17.12 3.97
C MET A 195 12.70 -16.49 2.91
N ALA A 196 11.52 -17.07 2.69
CA ALA A 196 10.53 -16.49 1.76
C ALA A 196 10.04 -15.12 2.22
N ALA A 197 9.85 -14.91 3.54
CA ALA A 197 9.43 -13.61 4.06
C ALA A 197 10.54 -12.54 3.95
N ALA A 198 11.80 -12.93 4.09
CA ALA A 198 12.92 -12.00 3.96
C ALA A 198 13.30 -11.71 2.49
N SER A 199 12.82 -12.50 1.53
CA SER A 199 13.24 -12.41 0.12
C SER A 199 12.72 -11.18 -0.63
N ASP A 200 11.75 -10.47 -0.07
CA ASP A 200 11.25 -9.22 -0.66
C ASP A 200 12.21 -8.02 -0.41
N PHE A 201 13.18 -8.17 0.52
CA PHE A 201 14.14 -7.14 0.91
C PHE A 201 15.50 -7.43 0.28
N VAL A 202 15.72 -6.98 -0.93
CA VAL A 202 16.96 -7.28 -1.70
C VAL A 202 17.91 -6.09 -1.80
N ALA A 203 17.42 -4.85 -1.66
CA ALA A 203 18.24 -3.66 -1.76
C ALA A 203 19.13 -3.47 -0.51
N PRO A 204 20.47 -3.37 -0.65
CA PRO A 204 21.35 -3.20 0.49
C PRO A 204 21.02 -1.95 1.31
N ASN A 205 20.87 -2.10 2.62
CA ASN A 205 20.61 -1.00 3.56
C ASN A 205 19.31 -0.20 3.33
N ALA A 206 18.39 -0.70 2.49
CA ALA A 206 17.10 -0.05 2.25
C ALA A 206 16.17 -0.16 3.46
N ILE A 207 16.37 -1.17 4.31
CA ILE A 207 15.59 -1.41 5.53
C ILE A 207 16.51 -1.92 6.65
N SER A 208 16.16 -1.67 7.90
CA SER A 208 16.93 -2.19 9.04
C SER A 208 16.71 -3.69 9.22
N LYS A 209 17.76 -4.41 9.68
CA LYS A 209 17.61 -5.83 10.07
C LYS A 209 16.49 -6.05 11.07
N LYS A 210 16.31 -5.13 12.03
CA LYS A 210 15.23 -5.17 13.02
C LYS A 210 13.87 -5.16 12.38
N ALA A 211 13.67 -4.33 11.34
CA ALA A 211 12.41 -4.25 10.62
C ALA A 211 12.17 -5.53 9.78
N VAL A 212 13.21 -6.09 9.14
CA VAL A 212 13.10 -7.37 8.44
C VAL A 212 12.73 -8.49 9.41
N ASP A 213 13.39 -8.59 10.58
CA ASP A 213 13.08 -9.60 11.58
C ASP A 213 11.63 -9.47 12.11
N ALA A 214 11.16 -8.24 12.30
CA ALA A 214 9.77 -7.96 12.71
C ALA A 214 8.77 -8.36 11.61
N TYR A 215 9.06 -8.03 10.35
CA TYR A 215 8.25 -8.42 9.20
C TYR A 215 8.15 -9.95 9.10
N VAL A 216 9.28 -10.66 9.15
CA VAL A 216 9.32 -12.12 9.10
C VAL A 216 8.46 -12.73 10.21
N ALA A 217 8.60 -12.25 11.44
CA ALA A 217 7.82 -12.76 12.58
C ALA A 217 6.32 -12.52 12.38
N MET A 218 5.93 -11.35 11.89
CA MET A 218 4.54 -10.97 11.67
C MET A 218 3.94 -11.75 10.49
N ALA A 219 4.67 -11.88 9.39
CA ALA A 219 4.27 -12.60 8.20
C ALA A 219 4.04 -14.10 8.47
N LEU A 220 4.98 -14.78 9.14
CA LEU A 220 4.82 -16.19 9.49
C LEU A 220 3.68 -16.45 10.47
N LYS A 221 3.38 -15.48 11.35
CA LYS A 221 2.25 -15.58 12.28
C LYS A 221 0.91 -15.40 11.56
N ALA A 222 0.83 -14.46 10.63
CA ALA A 222 -0.39 -14.17 9.89
C ALA A 222 -0.71 -15.24 8.84
N ASP A 223 0.32 -15.69 8.12
CA ASP A 223 0.20 -16.59 6.98
C ASP A 223 1.12 -17.82 7.12
N PRO A 224 0.86 -18.71 8.08
CA PRO A 224 1.72 -19.90 8.33
C PRO A 224 1.67 -20.94 7.21
N VAL A 225 0.65 -20.85 6.35
CA VAL A 225 0.44 -21.73 5.18
C VAL A 225 0.12 -20.86 3.98
N ARG A 226 0.90 -21.01 2.94
CA ARG A 226 0.75 -20.26 1.70
C ARG A 226 -0.63 -20.45 1.08
N THR A 227 -1.22 -19.37 0.57
CA THR A 227 -2.43 -19.43 -0.23
C THR A 227 -2.12 -19.95 -1.62
N ASP A 228 -2.87 -20.98 -2.03
CA ASP A 228 -2.73 -21.60 -3.33
C ASP A 228 -3.55 -20.84 -4.38
N TRP A 229 -2.91 -20.54 -5.49
CA TRP A 229 -3.53 -19.87 -6.62
C TRP A 229 -3.65 -20.81 -7.82
N ARG A 230 -4.77 -20.69 -8.52
CA ARG A 230 -4.98 -21.38 -9.80
C ARG A 230 -5.55 -20.41 -10.84
N ARG A 231 -5.66 -20.87 -12.08
CA ARG A 231 -6.20 -20.09 -13.20
C ARG A 231 -5.52 -18.74 -13.39
N LEU A 232 -4.20 -18.71 -13.21
CA LEU A 232 -3.42 -17.48 -13.38
C LEU A 232 -3.53 -16.92 -14.81
N GLU A 233 -3.89 -17.73 -15.81
CA GLU A 233 -4.20 -17.32 -17.19
C GLU A 233 -5.35 -16.31 -17.27
N GLN A 234 -6.19 -16.17 -16.25
CA GLN A 234 -7.20 -15.11 -16.17
C GLN A 234 -6.57 -13.71 -16.18
N PHE A 235 -5.31 -13.58 -15.72
CA PHE A 235 -4.56 -12.32 -15.88
C PHE A 235 -4.22 -11.98 -17.34
N ASN A 236 -4.43 -12.88 -18.31
CA ASN A 236 -4.31 -12.54 -19.72
C ASN A 236 -5.40 -11.59 -20.21
N ALA A 237 -6.47 -11.41 -19.43
CA ALA A 237 -7.50 -10.41 -19.70
C ALA A 237 -7.06 -8.96 -19.35
N LEU A 238 -5.89 -8.79 -18.73
CA LEU A 238 -5.34 -7.46 -18.45
C LEU A 238 -4.95 -6.75 -19.73
N ASP A 239 -5.57 -5.60 -19.94
CA ASP A 239 -5.31 -4.71 -21.06
C ASP A 239 -5.14 -3.27 -20.52
N PRO A 240 -3.92 -2.72 -20.52
CA PRO A 240 -3.70 -1.37 -20.03
C PRO A 240 -4.58 -0.32 -20.70
N ALA A 241 -4.96 -0.51 -21.96
CA ALA A 241 -5.81 0.41 -22.70
C ALA A 241 -7.24 0.52 -22.11
N LYS A 242 -7.68 -0.50 -21.37
CA LYS A 242 -8.98 -0.51 -20.67
C LYS A 242 -8.94 0.15 -19.28
N VAL A 243 -7.77 0.52 -18.79
CA VAL A 243 -7.62 1.24 -17.52
C VAL A 243 -7.85 2.72 -17.76
N THR A 244 -9.05 3.19 -17.46
CA THR A 244 -9.47 4.59 -17.64
C THR A 244 -9.37 5.41 -16.34
N THR A 245 -9.21 4.76 -15.21
CA THR A 245 -8.99 5.38 -13.90
C THR A 245 -7.64 6.12 -13.89
N PRO A 246 -7.56 7.35 -13.31
CA PRO A 246 -6.29 8.03 -13.09
C PRO A 246 -5.29 7.10 -12.40
N THR A 247 -4.08 6.95 -12.97
CA THR A 247 -3.14 5.90 -12.54
C THR A 247 -1.76 6.44 -12.19
N LEU A 248 -1.29 6.14 -10.97
CA LEU A 248 0.09 6.32 -10.52
C LEU A 248 0.81 4.97 -10.52
N LEU A 249 1.92 4.88 -11.24
CA LEU A 249 2.84 3.76 -11.18
C LEU A 249 4.04 4.14 -10.29
N ILE A 250 4.31 3.35 -9.26
CA ILE A 250 5.50 3.52 -8.42
C ILE A 250 6.39 2.28 -8.60
N GLN A 251 7.66 2.50 -8.87
CA GLN A 251 8.64 1.45 -9.11
C GLN A 251 9.82 1.61 -8.16
N GLY A 252 10.23 0.55 -7.45
CA GLY A 252 11.57 0.49 -6.86
C GLY A 252 12.62 0.37 -7.97
N GLU A 253 13.69 1.17 -7.92
CA GLU A 253 14.76 1.13 -8.92
C GLU A 253 15.38 -0.27 -9.04
N LEU A 254 15.54 -0.94 -7.90
CA LEU A 254 16.19 -2.25 -7.76
C LEU A 254 15.19 -3.41 -7.69
N ASP A 255 13.91 -3.17 -8.00
CA ASP A 255 12.88 -4.22 -7.97
C ASP A 255 13.10 -5.26 -9.09
N PRO A 256 13.52 -6.50 -8.76
CA PRO A 256 13.79 -7.53 -9.76
C PRO A 256 12.51 -8.13 -10.35
N ILE A 257 11.36 -7.95 -9.68
CA ILE A 257 10.07 -8.51 -10.09
C ILE A 257 9.36 -7.57 -11.05
N ALA A 258 9.57 -6.27 -10.91
CA ALA A 258 8.91 -5.23 -11.71
C ALA A 258 9.91 -4.41 -12.52
N PRO A 259 10.59 -5.02 -13.52
CA PRO A 259 11.65 -4.35 -14.29
C PRO A 259 11.10 -3.18 -15.10
N THR A 260 11.93 -2.15 -15.29
CA THR A 260 11.60 -0.90 -16.00
C THR A 260 10.94 -1.13 -17.36
N ALA A 261 11.39 -2.14 -18.14
CA ALA A 261 10.79 -2.45 -19.45
C ALA A 261 9.31 -2.84 -19.32
N THR A 262 8.95 -3.64 -18.31
CA THR A 262 7.56 -4.01 -18.01
C THR A 262 6.74 -2.78 -17.63
N GLN A 263 7.29 -1.93 -16.75
CA GLN A 263 6.62 -0.71 -16.30
C GLN A 263 6.39 0.26 -17.47
N ALA A 264 7.37 0.46 -18.32
CA ALA A 264 7.29 1.31 -19.52
C ALA A 264 6.24 0.81 -20.51
N ALA A 265 6.22 -0.51 -20.78
CA ALA A 265 5.25 -1.13 -21.67
C ALA A 265 3.82 -0.98 -21.15
N PHE A 266 3.59 -1.14 -19.85
CA PHE A 266 2.30 -0.92 -19.20
C PHE A 266 1.91 0.56 -19.25
N PHE A 267 2.78 1.45 -18.77
CA PHE A 267 2.54 2.88 -18.64
C PHE A 267 2.20 3.53 -19.99
N SER A 268 2.93 3.20 -21.03
CA SER A 268 2.72 3.78 -22.37
C SER A 268 1.35 3.45 -22.98
N ARG A 269 0.76 2.30 -22.58
CA ARG A 269 -0.51 1.77 -23.12
C ARG A 269 -1.72 2.10 -22.26
N LEU A 270 -1.57 2.76 -21.10
CA LEU A 270 -2.70 3.11 -20.24
C LEU A 270 -3.76 3.91 -20.99
N GLY A 271 -5.03 3.53 -20.86
CA GLY A 271 -6.18 4.19 -21.48
C GLY A 271 -6.50 5.56 -20.91
N THR A 272 -5.96 5.89 -19.73
CA THR A 272 -6.08 7.22 -19.14
C THR A 272 -4.92 8.12 -19.56
N ALA A 273 -5.21 9.39 -19.85
CA ALA A 273 -4.19 10.44 -20.02
C ALA A 273 -3.68 10.97 -18.66
N ASP A 274 -4.48 10.83 -17.60
CA ASP A 274 -4.14 11.23 -16.24
C ASP A 274 -3.33 10.12 -15.55
N ARG A 275 -2.03 10.11 -15.85
CA ARG A 275 -1.10 9.09 -15.40
C ARG A 275 0.25 9.68 -15.01
N ALA A 276 0.88 9.09 -13.99
CA ALA A 276 2.23 9.43 -13.56
C ALA A 276 3.04 8.15 -13.30
N TRP A 277 4.36 8.25 -13.43
CA TRP A 277 5.28 7.18 -13.09
C TRP A 277 6.43 7.75 -12.27
N VAL A 278 6.67 7.16 -11.11
CA VAL A 278 7.70 7.56 -10.17
C VAL A 278 8.62 6.38 -9.89
N VAL A 279 9.92 6.59 -9.99
CA VAL A 279 10.95 5.60 -9.63
C VAL A 279 11.54 5.98 -8.28
N MET A 280 11.51 5.04 -7.33
CA MET A 280 12.10 5.17 -6.00
C MET A 280 13.56 4.74 -6.06
N ALA A 281 14.48 5.72 -6.12
CA ALA A 281 15.91 5.47 -6.18
C ALA A 281 16.38 4.69 -4.94
N GLY A 282 17.12 3.60 -5.17
CA GLY A 282 17.62 2.71 -4.13
C GLY A 282 16.56 1.81 -3.47
N GLY A 283 15.29 1.89 -3.90
CA GLY A 283 14.22 1.02 -3.41
C GLY A 283 14.11 -0.27 -4.21
N ASP A 284 13.58 -1.30 -3.59
CA ASP A 284 13.30 -2.57 -4.23
C ASP A 284 11.79 -2.88 -4.27
N HIS A 285 11.44 -4.16 -4.26
CA HIS A 285 10.04 -4.60 -4.31
C HIS A 285 9.21 -4.11 -3.12
N ALA A 286 9.85 -3.94 -1.94
CA ALA A 286 9.24 -3.54 -0.68
C ALA A 286 9.38 -2.03 -0.39
N SER A 287 9.64 -1.18 -1.39
CA SER A 287 9.89 0.26 -1.24
C SER A 287 8.86 1.02 -0.39
N LEU A 288 7.65 0.49 -0.28
CA LEU A 288 6.55 1.06 0.53
C LEU A 288 6.79 0.97 2.06
N ILE A 289 7.66 0.07 2.53
CA ILE A 289 8.02 -0.12 3.95
C ILE A 289 9.51 0.09 4.22
N GLU A 290 10.30 0.41 3.21
CA GLU A 290 11.72 0.72 3.30
C GLU A 290 12.00 2.17 3.71
N ASN A 291 13.27 2.57 3.69
CA ASN A 291 13.70 3.92 4.08
C ASN A 291 13.12 5.02 3.17
N MET A 292 12.73 4.69 1.94
CA MET A 292 12.05 5.61 1.01
C MET A 292 10.54 5.73 1.24
N GLN A 293 9.94 5.05 2.23
CA GLN A 293 8.51 5.15 2.53
C GLN A 293 8.00 6.60 2.63
N PRO A 294 8.71 7.57 3.24
CA PRO A 294 8.25 8.96 3.25
C PRO A 294 8.07 9.56 1.85
N ALA A 295 8.98 9.26 0.92
CA ALA A 295 8.89 9.69 -0.49
C ALA A 295 7.76 8.93 -1.22
N PHE A 296 7.61 7.64 -0.96
CA PHE A 296 6.52 6.81 -1.46
C PHE A 296 5.16 7.40 -1.06
N VAL A 297 4.96 7.66 0.23
CA VAL A 297 3.72 8.28 0.77
C VAL A 297 3.49 9.67 0.18
N ALA A 298 4.54 10.46 0.02
CA ALA A 298 4.44 11.79 -0.60
C ALA A 298 3.97 11.69 -2.07
N ALA A 299 4.48 10.74 -2.85
CA ALA A 299 4.05 10.51 -4.23
C ALA A 299 2.58 10.08 -4.31
N VAL A 300 2.16 9.15 -3.44
CA VAL A 300 0.76 8.69 -3.34
C VAL A 300 -0.17 9.86 -3.02
N VAL A 301 0.12 10.60 -1.96
CA VAL A 301 -0.72 11.72 -1.50
C VAL A 301 -0.77 12.84 -2.54
N HIS A 302 0.38 13.23 -3.11
CA HIS A 302 0.42 14.24 -4.17
C HIS A 302 -0.44 13.82 -5.37
N PHE A 303 -0.38 12.56 -5.78
CA PHE A 303 -1.18 12.08 -6.89
C PHE A 303 -2.68 12.09 -6.59
N ILE A 304 -3.11 11.70 -5.39
CA ILE A 304 -4.53 11.71 -4.99
C ILE A 304 -5.07 13.14 -4.88
N GLU A 305 -4.28 14.08 -4.36
CA GLU A 305 -4.71 15.45 -4.06
C GLU A 305 -4.51 16.44 -5.20
N ARG A 306 -3.87 16.03 -6.30
CA ARG A 306 -3.63 16.95 -7.42
C ARG A 306 -4.94 17.46 -8.03
N PRO A 307 -4.97 18.67 -8.57
CA PRO A 307 -6.11 19.14 -9.34
C PRO A 307 -6.37 18.23 -10.54
N VAL A 308 -7.61 17.80 -10.71
CA VAL A 308 -8.02 17.09 -11.93
C VAL A 308 -8.29 18.11 -13.02
N TRP A 309 -7.48 18.10 -14.06
CA TRP A 309 -7.69 18.95 -15.23
C TRP A 309 -8.72 18.29 -16.13
N HIS A 310 -9.95 18.81 -16.07
CA HIS A 310 -10.98 18.41 -17.05
C HIS A 310 -10.62 19.03 -18.41
N ARG A 311 -10.51 18.21 -19.42
CA ARG A 311 -10.36 18.64 -20.81
C ARG A 311 -11.72 18.96 -21.42
#